data_e5be0612fc4d5009f55b0db614a882ea
#
_entry.id   e5be0612fc4d5009f55b0db614a882ea
#
_cell.length_a   1.000
_cell.length_b   1.000
_cell.length_c   1.000
_cell.angle_alpha   90.00
_cell.angle_beta   90.00
_cell.angle_gamma   90.00
#
_symmetry.space_group_name_H-M   'P 1'
#
loop_
_entity.id
_entity.type
_entity.pdbx_description
1 polymer ?
#
loop_
_entity_poly.entity_id
_entity_poly.type
_entity_poly.pdbx_seq_one_letter_code
_entity_poly.pdbx_strand_id
1 'polypeptide(L)'
;MKPCFNTITAGPEKPLEEIIAACGAARFAGIEIDLNHLDAAVERTSWSEIKKRLEDSHLQPASIMAFDLAPLADNHTATERFKRGVEAAEQVGAAMLLVYCATNIPAGMAPEKAREKAIDRTKRYAQLAGPLKIGLEPIGRTTLMGHPEAALQIASAAAVSNIEIVMDTFHFYRAGVTDITPYPLNDLLMVHVNDAEDLPVEKLTDANRLHLGLGTLPLQPYLRALAAKKYKGFLSIEIFRPDYWKQPVTQVINDAKTSYDKLLATL
;
A
#
# COMPACT_ATOMS: atom_id res chain seq x y z
N MET A 1 0.23 13.54 -10.12
CA MET A 1 0.06 12.16 -9.57
C MET A 1 0.87 11.22 -10.46
N LYS A 2 1.72 10.36 -9.87
CA LYS A 2 2.63 9.47 -10.61
C LYS A 2 2.06 8.05 -10.64
N PRO A 3 2.05 7.35 -11.79
CA PRO A 3 1.60 5.95 -11.81
C PRO A 3 2.61 5.05 -11.08
N CYS A 4 2.13 4.25 -10.14
CA CYS A 4 2.88 3.23 -9.43
C CYS A 4 2.16 1.88 -9.55
N PHE A 5 2.91 0.81 -9.58
CA PHE A 5 2.37 -0.54 -9.64
C PHE A 5 2.77 -1.32 -8.40
N ASN A 6 1.78 -1.87 -7.69
CA ASN A 6 2.02 -2.78 -6.59
C ASN A 6 2.17 -4.21 -7.15
N THR A 7 3.29 -4.86 -6.84
CA THR A 7 3.66 -6.16 -7.43
C THR A 7 2.67 -7.27 -7.12
N ILE A 8 1.92 -7.20 -5.99
CA ILE A 8 0.88 -8.18 -5.65
C ILE A 8 -0.24 -8.24 -6.69
N THR A 9 -0.47 -7.13 -7.40
CA THR A 9 -1.49 -7.05 -8.47
C THR A 9 -1.20 -8.03 -9.62
N ALA A 10 0.06 -8.30 -9.91
CA ALA A 10 0.46 -9.29 -10.91
C ALA A 10 0.28 -10.74 -10.42
N GLY A 11 0.28 -10.95 -9.10
CA GLY A 11 0.15 -12.25 -8.43
C GLY A 11 1.36 -12.62 -7.61
N PRO A 12 1.16 -13.29 -6.46
CA PRO A 12 2.21 -13.54 -5.46
C PRO A 12 3.35 -14.43 -5.98
N GLU A 13 3.08 -15.28 -6.99
CA GLU A 13 4.05 -16.25 -7.51
C GLU A 13 4.79 -15.76 -8.77
N LYS A 14 4.51 -14.53 -9.22
CA LYS A 14 5.13 -14.01 -10.45
C LYS A 14 6.56 -13.53 -10.18
N PRO A 15 7.50 -13.82 -11.09
CA PRO A 15 8.88 -13.36 -10.92
C PRO A 15 8.99 -11.83 -10.91
N LEU A 16 9.70 -11.28 -9.91
CA LEU A 16 9.89 -9.84 -9.78
C LEU A 16 10.53 -9.23 -11.02
N GLU A 17 11.46 -9.95 -11.66
CA GLU A 17 12.18 -9.53 -12.84
C GLU A 17 11.25 -9.29 -14.05
N GLU A 18 10.23 -10.15 -14.20
CA GLU A 18 9.20 -9.98 -15.24
C GLU A 18 8.31 -8.79 -14.94
N ILE A 19 7.93 -8.60 -13.66
CA ILE A 19 7.11 -7.46 -13.22
C ILE A 19 7.86 -6.16 -13.48
N ILE A 20 9.14 -6.05 -13.09
CA ILE A 20 9.97 -4.86 -13.32
C ILE A 20 10.04 -4.53 -14.82
N ALA A 21 10.35 -5.51 -15.65
CA ALA A 21 10.46 -5.31 -17.09
C ALA A 21 9.14 -4.84 -17.72
N ALA A 22 8.01 -5.45 -17.33
CA ALA A 22 6.69 -5.08 -17.83
C ALA A 22 6.24 -3.70 -17.35
N CYS A 23 6.52 -3.33 -16.07
CA CYS A 23 6.23 -2.01 -15.53
C CYS A 23 7.03 -0.91 -16.25
N GLY A 24 8.32 -1.15 -16.52
CA GLY A 24 9.14 -0.23 -17.32
C GLY A 24 8.60 -0.04 -18.74
N ALA A 25 8.26 -1.13 -19.43
CA ALA A 25 7.68 -1.10 -20.77
C ALA A 25 6.32 -0.34 -20.78
N ALA A 26 5.49 -0.52 -19.75
CA ALA A 26 4.21 0.19 -19.57
C ALA A 26 4.37 1.63 -19.07
N ARG A 27 5.60 2.11 -18.81
CA ARG A 27 5.90 3.46 -18.35
C ARG A 27 5.27 3.81 -17.01
N PHE A 28 5.29 2.89 -16.06
CA PHE A 28 5.08 3.25 -14.66
C PHE A 28 6.25 4.12 -14.17
N ALA A 29 5.98 5.06 -13.26
CA ALA A 29 7.01 5.89 -12.66
C ALA A 29 7.56 5.29 -11.36
N GLY A 30 6.79 4.43 -10.71
CA GLY A 30 7.18 3.77 -9.48
C GLY A 30 6.70 2.33 -9.41
N ILE A 31 7.30 1.62 -8.47
CA ILE A 31 6.94 0.25 -8.13
C ILE A 31 6.90 0.11 -6.61
N GLU A 32 5.89 -0.55 -6.12
CA GLU A 32 5.75 -0.97 -4.74
C GLU A 32 5.95 -2.48 -4.67
N ILE A 33 6.91 -2.94 -3.88
CA ILE A 33 7.41 -4.31 -3.96
C ILE A 33 6.98 -5.11 -2.74
N ASP A 34 6.24 -6.20 -2.96
CA ASP A 34 6.00 -7.19 -1.90
C ASP A 34 7.32 -7.86 -1.50
N LEU A 35 7.56 -7.96 -0.19
CA LEU A 35 8.81 -8.51 0.33
C LEU A 35 9.06 -9.95 -0.12
N ASN A 36 8.00 -10.75 -0.31
CA ASN A 36 8.19 -12.14 -0.77
C ASN A 36 8.68 -12.20 -2.22
N HIS A 37 8.20 -11.30 -3.09
CA HIS A 37 8.75 -11.19 -4.46
C HIS A 37 10.23 -10.84 -4.44
N LEU A 38 10.61 -9.94 -3.54
CA LEU A 38 11.99 -9.48 -3.43
C LEU A 38 12.90 -10.58 -2.86
N ASP A 39 12.46 -11.24 -1.78
CA ASP A 39 13.19 -12.36 -1.19
C ASP A 39 13.38 -13.50 -2.19
N ALA A 40 12.32 -13.89 -2.92
CA ALA A 40 12.42 -14.90 -3.96
C ALA A 40 13.34 -14.49 -5.13
N ALA A 41 13.39 -13.20 -5.47
CA ALA A 41 14.31 -12.71 -6.49
C ALA A 41 15.76 -12.74 -6.00
N VAL A 42 16.03 -12.35 -4.76
CA VAL A 42 17.39 -12.36 -4.17
C VAL A 42 17.96 -13.76 -4.06
N GLU A 43 17.14 -14.79 -3.87
CA GLU A 43 17.58 -16.20 -3.90
C GLU A 43 18.13 -16.61 -5.28
N ARG A 44 17.67 -15.97 -6.35
CA ARG A 44 18.07 -16.29 -7.74
C ARG A 44 19.14 -15.35 -8.30
N THR A 45 19.27 -14.15 -7.72
CA THR A 45 20.15 -13.10 -8.23
C THR A 45 20.81 -12.34 -7.08
N SER A 46 21.15 -11.08 -7.28
CA SER A 46 21.75 -10.23 -6.24
C SER A 46 20.99 -8.91 -6.07
N TRP A 47 21.17 -8.28 -4.93
CA TRP A 47 20.64 -6.94 -4.67
C TRP A 47 21.07 -5.92 -5.74
N SER A 48 22.33 -5.97 -6.16
CA SER A 48 22.87 -5.08 -7.18
C SER A 48 22.20 -5.28 -8.54
N GLU A 49 21.89 -6.52 -8.90
CA GLU A 49 21.20 -6.83 -10.16
C GLU A 49 19.74 -6.36 -10.11
N ILE A 50 19.03 -6.57 -8.98
CA ILE A 50 17.66 -6.07 -8.82
C ILE A 50 17.63 -4.54 -8.91
N LYS A 51 18.53 -3.87 -8.19
CA LYS A 51 18.65 -2.41 -8.24
C LYS A 51 18.93 -1.92 -9.65
N LYS A 52 19.86 -2.56 -10.36
CA LYS A 52 20.17 -2.25 -11.75
C LYS A 52 18.95 -2.39 -12.66
N ARG A 53 18.15 -3.46 -12.51
CA ARG A 53 16.92 -3.65 -13.30
C ARG A 53 15.88 -2.56 -13.05
N LEU A 54 15.74 -2.11 -11.81
CA LEU A 54 14.87 -0.99 -11.46
C LEU A 54 15.34 0.32 -12.12
N GLU A 55 16.65 0.60 -12.06
CA GLU A 55 17.27 1.75 -12.70
C GLU A 55 17.13 1.72 -14.23
N ASP A 56 17.46 0.60 -14.88
CA ASP A 56 17.34 0.40 -16.33
C ASP A 56 15.87 0.53 -16.82
N SER A 57 14.91 0.17 -15.98
CA SER A 57 13.47 0.30 -16.23
C SER A 57 12.90 1.66 -15.86
N HIS A 58 13.72 2.59 -15.34
CA HIS A 58 13.33 3.91 -14.86
C HIS A 58 12.23 3.89 -13.78
N LEU A 59 12.20 2.84 -12.96
CA LEU A 59 11.24 2.66 -11.88
C LEU A 59 11.81 3.14 -10.56
N GLN A 60 11.09 4.04 -9.88
CA GLN A 60 11.41 4.42 -8.51
C GLN A 60 10.80 3.41 -7.55
N PRO A 61 11.59 2.70 -6.69
CA PRO A 61 11.03 1.92 -5.60
C PRO A 61 10.29 2.85 -4.62
N ALA A 62 8.96 2.73 -4.58
CA ALA A 62 8.14 3.60 -3.73
C ALA A 62 8.10 3.09 -2.30
N SER A 63 7.80 1.80 -2.13
CA SER A 63 7.77 1.15 -0.83
C SER A 63 8.13 -0.33 -0.92
N ILE A 64 8.46 -0.91 0.23
CA ILE A 64 8.42 -2.36 0.48
C ILE A 64 7.19 -2.66 1.32
N MET A 65 6.43 -3.67 0.94
CA MET A 65 5.17 -4.05 1.59
C MET A 65 5.10 -5.56 1.85
N ALA A 66 4.17 -6.08 2.62
CA ALA A 66 3.36 -5.39 3.59
C ALA A 66 3.69 -5.96 4.98
N PHE A 67 3.62 -5.11 5.99
CA PHE A 67 3.98 -5.50 7.35
C PHE A 67 2.78 -5.32 8.29
N ASP A 68 2.40 -6.39 9.00
CA ASP A 68 1.33 -6.29 9.98
C ASP A 68 1.83 -5.60 11.26
N LEU A 69 1.14 -4.55 11.67
CA LEU A 69 1.40 -3.90 12.95
C LEU A 69 1.11 -4.85 14.12
N ALA A 70 0.04 -5.67 14.02
CA ALA A 70 -0.39 -6.69 14.98
C ALA A 70 -0.16 -6.31 16.46
N PRO A 71 -0.68 -5.18 16.94
CA PRO A 71 -0.26 -4.59 18.21
C PRO A 71 -0.70 -5.37 19.45
N LEU A 72 -1.68 -6.27 19.29
CA LEU A 72 -2.24 -7.08 20.38
C LEU A 72 -1.63 -8.48 20.48
N ALA A 73 -0.79 -8.86 19.51
CA ALA A 73 -0.09 -10.15 19.52
C ALA A 73 1.31 -10.02 20.10
N ASP A 74 1.82 -11.10 20.73
CA ASP A 74 3.27 -11.25 20.96
C ASP A 74 3.89 -11.65 19.62
N ASN A 75 4.74 -10.76 19.06
CA ASN A 75 4.99 -10.80 17.63
C ASN A 75 6.48 -10.66 17.30
N HIS A 76 7.28 -11.60 17.79
CA HIS A 76 8.69 -11.70 17.41
C HIS A 76 8.83 -11.86 15.88
N THR A 77 8.08 -12.77 15.28
CA THR A 77 8.11 -13.05 13.84
C THR A 77 7.78 -11.82 13.00
N ALA A 78 6.73 -11.04 13.35
CA ALA A 78 6.39 -9.83 12.61
C ALA A 78 7.48 -8.74 12.75
N THR A 79 8.11 -8.66 13.93
CA THR A 79 9.22 -7.72 14.13
C THR A 79 10.44 -8.10 13.30
N GLU A 80 10.79 -9.38 13.23
CA GLU A 80 11.92 -9.83 12.40
C GLU A 80 11.63 -9.67 10.91
N ARG A 81 10.39 -9.95 10.47
CA ARG A 81 9.96 -9.64 9.09
C ARG A 81 10.05 -8.15 8.79
N PHE A 82 9.66 -7.29 9.73
CA PHE A 82 9.77 -5.85 9.56
C PHE A 82 11.24 -5.40 9.43
N LYS A 83 12.15 -5.91 10.26
CA LYS A 83 13.60 -5.64 10.13
C LYS A 83 14.15 -6.09 8.78
N ARG A 84 13.71 -7.26 8.29
CA ARG A 84 14.05 -7.72 6.94
C ARG A 84 13.56 -6.76 5.88
N GLY A 85 12.36 -6.19 6.05
CA GLY A 85 11.83 -5.14 5.18
C GLY A 85 12.67 -3.85 5.19
N VAL A 86 13.16 -3.44 6.37
CA VAL A 86 14.07 -2.29 6.49
C VAL A 86 15.35 -2.53 5.67
N GLU A 87 16.01 -3.68 5.88
CA GLU A 87 17.19 -4.07 5.09
C GLU A 87 16.89 -4.05 3.59
N ALA A 88 15.78 -4.67 3.18
CA ALA A 88 15.37 -4.74 1.79
C ALA A 88 15.16 -3.34 1.18
N ALA A 89 14.48 -2.44 1.92
CA ALA A 89 14.25 -1.07 1.48
C ALA A 89 15.56 -0.29 1.27
N GLU A 90 16.51 -0.44 2.18
CA GLU A 90 17.85 0.17 2.06
C GLU A 90 18.59 -0.36 0.82
N GLN A 91 18.55 -1.66 0.57
CA GLN A 91 19.24 -2.30 -0.54
C GLN A 91 18.71 -1.83 -1.92
N VAL A 92 17.40 -1.70 -2.07
CA VAL A 92 16.81 -1.27 -3.35
C VAL A 92 16.57 0.24 -3.43
N GLY A 93 16.74 0.98 -2.33
CA GLY A 93 16.50 2.43 -2.27
C GLY A 93 15.03 2.81 -2.21
N ALA A 94 14.19 1.98 -1.60
CA ALA A 94 12.79 2.33 -1.37
C ALA A 94 12.67 3.40 -0.27
N ALA A 95 11.67 4.27 -0.41
CA ALA A 95 11.50 5.41 0.49
C ALA A 95 10.65 5.10 1.72
N MET A 96 9.85 4.02 1.69
CA MET A 96 8.83 3.73 2.68
C MET A 96 8.68 2.23 2.93
N LEU A 97 8.19 1.90 4.13
CA LEU A 97 7.67 0.59 4.50
C LEU A 97 6.16 0.71 4.71
N LEU A 98 5.38 -0.12 4.02
CA LEU A 98 3.93 -0.15 4.22
C LEU A 98 3.57 -1.03 5.42
N VAL A 99 2.90 -0.43 6.40
CA VAL A 99 2.45 -1.10 7.62
C VAL A 99 0.93 -1.02 7.70
N TYR A 100 0.27 -2.16 7.64
CA TYR A 100 -1.19 -2.23 7.80
C TYR A 100 -1.58 -2.70 9.21
N CYS A 101 -2.82 -2.45 9.61
CA CYS A 101 -3.36 -2.99 10.86
C CYS A 101 -4.75 -3.60 10.64
N ALA A 102 -4.80 -4.92 10.52
CA ALA A 102 -6.04 -5.68 10.38
C ALA A 102 -6.62 -6.17 11.74
N THR A 103 -6.24 -5.53 12.83
CA THR A 103 -6.58 -5.97 14.20
C THR A 103 -7.99 -5.57 14.59
N ASN A 104 -8.77 -6.54 15.09
CA ASN A 104 -9.99 -6.28 15.84
C ASN A 104 -9.71 -6.30 17.34
N ILE A 105 -10.35 -5.38 18.07
CA ILE A 105 -10.25 -5.32 19.53
C ILE A 105 -11.04 -6.51 20.12
N PRO A 106 -10.39 -7.39 20.91
CA PRO A 106 -11.06 -8.53 21.52
C PRO A 106 -12.19 -8.11 22.46
N ALA A 107 -13.23 -8.93 22.56
CA ALA A 107 -14.28 -8.72 23.55
C ALA A 107 -13.68 -8.63 24.97
N GLY A 108 -14.12 -7.64 25.74
CA GLY A 108 -13.63 -7.40 27.09
C GLY A 108 -12.33 -6.59 27.22
N MET A 109 -11.67 -6.26 26.12
CA MET A 109 -10.53 -5.33 26.14
C MET A 109 -11.04 -3.88 25.98
N ALA A 110 -10.58 -2.98 26.87
CA ALA A 110 -10.87 -1.55 26.73
C ALA A 110 -10.22 -1.00 25.44
N PRO A 111 -10.96 -0.24 24.60
CA PRO A 111 -10.44 0.32 23.35
C PRO A 111 -9.19 1.19 23.55
N GLU A 112 -9.13 1.93 24.66
CA GLU A 112 -8.00 2.78 25.03
C GLU A 112 -6.71 1.96 25.18
N LYS A 113 -6.81 0.81 25.87
CA LYS A 113 -5.67 -0.11 26.06
C LYS A 113 -5.19 -0.71 24.75
N ALA A 114 -6.11 -1.04 23.84
CA ALA A 114 -5.75 -1.53 22.51
C ALA A 114 -5.04 -0.43 21.70
N ARG A 115 -5.52 0.81 21.79
CA ARG A 115 -4.92 1.98 21.15
C ARG A 115 -3.53 2.29 21.67
N GLU A 116 -3.32 2.26 22.99
CA GLU A 116 -2.00 2.44 23.61
C GLU A 116 -0.98 1.44 23.05
N LYS A 117 -1.37 0.17 22.97
CA LYS A 117 -0.50 -0.88 22.36
C LYS A 117 -0.20 -0.62 20.88
N ALA A 118 -1.16 -0.09 20.12
CA ALA A 118 -0.94 0.29 18.73
C ALA A 118 0.04 1.47 18.61
N ILE A 119 -0.08 2.47 19.46
CA ILE A 119 0.84 3.62 19.54
C ILE A 119 2.26 3.13 19.87
N ASP A 120 2.41 2.29 20.87
CA ASP A 120 3.72 1.78 21.28
C ASP A 120 4.38 0.93 20.18
N ARG A 121 3.60 0.08 19.51
CA ARG A 121 4.10 -0.72 18.39
C ARG A 121 4.48 0.17 17.20
N THR A 122 3.69 1.18 16.89
CA THR A 122 3.99 2.15 15.83
C THR A 122 5.27 2.91 16.12
N LYS A 123 5.48 3.39 17.36
CA LYS A 123 6.75 4.00 17.79
C LYS A 123 7.95 3.07 17.58
N ARG A 124 7.79 1.80 17.99
CA ARG A 124 8.85 0.80 17.84
C ARG A 124 9.21 0.55 16.37
N TYR A 125 8.21 0.45 15.50
CA TYR A 125 8.46 0.27 14.06
C TYR A 125 9.12 1.52 13.46
N ALA A 126 8.68 2.72 13.86
CA ALA A 126 9.31 3.96 13.41
C ALA A 126 10.79 4.07 13.82
N GLN A 127 11.13 3.63 15.04
CA GLN A 127 12.52 3.57 15.51
C GLN A 127 13.35 2.55 14.72
N LEU A 128 12.79 1.37 14.43
CA LEU A 128 13.47 0.34 13.65
C LEU A 128 13.67 0.76 12.18
N ALA A 129 12.73 1.51 11.62
CA ALA A 129 12.80 2.02 10.25
C ALA A 129 13.88 3.11 10.05
N GLY A 130 14.35 3.74 11.14
CA GLY A 130 15.36 4.78 11.06
C GLY A 130 14.91 5.98 10.20
N PRO A 131 15.60 6.30 9.11
CA PRO A 131 15.24 7.41 8.23
C PRO A 131 14.10 7.10 7.25
N LEU A 132 13.73 5.81 7.08
CA LEU A 132 12.67 5.40 6.18
C LEU A 132 11.31 5.85 6.71
N LYS A 133 10.42 6.20 5.82
CA LYS A 133 9.03 6.47 6.19
C LYS A 133 8.28 5.19 6.51
N ILE A 134 7.30 5.29 7.39
CA ILE A 134 6.27 4.28 7.60
C ILE A 134 4.97 4.82 7.05
N GLY A 135 4.40 4.12 6.08
CA GLY A 135 3.03 4.34 5.63
C GLY A 135 2.08 3.48 6.45
N LEU A 136 1.29 4.10 7.32
CA LEU A 136 0.34 3.41 8.17
C LEU A 136 -1.02 3.31 7.45
N GLU A 137 -1.42 2.10 7.09
CA GLU A 137 -2.63 1.84 6.32
C GLU A 137 -3.79 1.35 7.20
N PRO A 138 -4.90 2.11 7.27
CA PRO A 138 -6.11 1.66 7.94
C PRO A 138 -6.86 0.63 7.08
N ILE A 139 -7.11 -0.56 7.65
CA ILE A 139 -7.86 -1.62 6.98
C ILE A 139 -9.35 -1.50 7.30
N GLY A 140 -10.11 -0.97 6.37
CA GLY A 140 -11.52 -0.66 6.52
C GLY A 140 -12.35 -1.78 7.16
N ARG A 141 -13.21 -1.43 8.15
CA ARG A 141 -14.06 -2.30 8.96
C ARG A 141 -13.35 -3.08 10.08
N THR A 142 -12.07 -2.91 10.32
CA THR A 142 -11.46 -3.38 11.58
C THR A 142 -11.80 -2.43 12.72
N THR A 143 -11.79 -2.91 13.96
CA THR A 143 -12.27 -2.11 15.10
C THR A 143 -11.17 -1.28 15.76
N LEU A 144 -9.90 -1.59 15.52
CA LEU A 144 -8.78 -0.84 16.12
C LEU A 144 -8.34 0.34 15.23
N MET A 145 -8.11 0.08 13.95
CA MET A 145 -7.59 1.09 13.00
C MET A 145 -8.28 0.99 11.64
N GLY A 146 -9.59 0.70 11.64
CA GLY A 146 -10.35 0.55 10.39
C GLY A 146 -10.86 1.86 9.78
N HIS A 147 -10.67 2.99 10.49
CA HIS A 147 -11.05 4.32 10.00
C HIS A 147 -9.80 5.21 9.94
N PRO A 148 -9.64 6.04 8.88
CA PRO A 148 -8.45 6.89 8.74
C PRO A 148 -8.21 7.84 9.92
N GLU A 149 -9.25 8.31 10.59
CA GLU A 149 -9.10 9.12 11.81
C GLU A 149 -8.40 8.37 12.94
N ALA A 150 -8.69 7.07 13.11
CA ALA A 150 -8.01 6.25 14.11
C ALA A 150 -6.52 6.08 13.77
N ALA A 151 -6.18 5.89 12.49
CA ALA A 151 -4.79 5.84 12.04
C ALA A 151 -4.06 7.18 12.27
N LEU A 152 -4.70 8.31 11.97
CA LEU A 152 -4.16 9.65 12.24
C LEU A 152 -3.94 9.90 13.73
N GLN A 153 -4.88 9.49 14.59
CA GLN A 153 -4.73 9.60 16.04
C GLN A 153 -3.55 8.77 16.55
N ILE A 154 -3.39 7.53 16.07
CA ILE A 154 -2.26 6.66 16.43
C ILE A 154 -0.95 7.27 15.94
N ALA A 155 -0.87 7.71 14.68
CA ALA A 155 0.32 8.34 14.10
C ALA A 155 0.71 9.61 14.87
N SER A 156 -0.26 10.48 15.18
CA SER A 156 -0.04 11.71 15.96
C SER A 156 0.44 11.41 17.38
N ALA A 157 -0.21 10.46 18.07
CA ALA A 157 0.14 10.08 19.44
C ALA A 157 1.50 9.34 19.53
N ALA A 158 1.93 8.70 18.44
CA ALA A 158 3.26 8.12 18.35
C ALA A 158 4.36 9.20 18.44
N ALA A 159 4.06 10.43 18.04
CA ALA A 159 4.95 11.60 18.16
C ALA A 159 6.33 11.39 17.52
N VAL A 160 6.36 10.76 16.35
CA VAL A 160 7.57 10.52 15.53
C VAL A 160 7.35 11.09 14.13
N SER A 161 8.43 11.60 13.53
CA SER A 161 8.35 12.40 12.29
C SER A 161 8.32 11.58 11.01
N ASN A 162 8.59 10.28 11.08
CA ASN A 162 8.70 9.40 9.92
C ASN A 162 7.46 8.53 9.67
N ILE A 163 6.31 8.90 10.23
CA ILE A 163 5.04 8.21 9.99
C ILE A 163 4.13 9.10 9.15
N GLU A 164 3.51 8.52 8.14
CA GLU A 164 2.38 9.07 7.40
C GLU A 164 1.27 8.02 7.28
N ILE A 165 0.05 8.43 6.95
CA ILE A 165 -1.00 7.46 6.62
C ILE A 165 -0.93 7.12 5.13
N VAL A 166 -1.32 5.90 4.77
CA VAL A 166 -1.61 5.52 3.39
C VAL A 166 -3.12 5.52 3.21
N MET A 167 -3.59 6.27 2.23
CA MET A 167 -4.97 6.18 1.79
C MET A 167 -5.08 5.01 0.82
N ASP A 168 -6.04 4.12 1.03
CA ASP A 168 -6.49 3.13 0.05
C ASP A 168 -7.95 3.36 -0.30
N THR A 169 -8.27 3.47 -1.58
CA THR A 169 -9.63 3.79 -2.05
C THR A 169 -10.65 2.75 -1.62
N PHE A 170 -10.29 1.47 -1.59
CA PHE A 170 -11.14 0.38 -1.14
C PHE A 170 -11.38 0.42 0.38
N HIS A 171 -10.31 0.58 1.15
CA HIS A 171 -10.42 0.61 2.61
C HIS A 171 -11.14 1.85 3.12
N PHE A 172 -10.92 3.01 2.49
CA PHE A 172 -11.66 4.24 2.83
C PHE A 172 -13.15 4.09 2.51
N TYR A 173 -13.48 3.54 1.33
CA TYR A 173 -14.87 3.23 0.98
C TYR A 173 -15.51 2.26 1.98
N ARG A 174 -14.82 1.17 2.35
CA ARG A 174 -15.30 0.21 3.35
C ARG A 174 -15.45 0.80 4.76
N ALA A 175 -14.72 1.84 5.08
CA ALA A 175 -14.86 2.61 6.31
C ALA A 175 -16.00 3.65 6.26
N GLY A 176 -16.70 3.79 5.12
CA GLY A 176 -17.75 4.80 4.93
C GLY A 176 -17.24 6.20 4.63
N VAL A 177 -15.96 6.36 4.32
CA VAL A 177 -15.35 7.65 3.98
C VAL A 177 -15.56 7.92 2.50
N THR A 178 -16.41 8.88 2.18
CA THR A 178 -16.69 9.33 0.79
C THR A 178 -16.09 10.70 0.49
N ASP A 179 -15.77 11.50 1.51
CA ASP A 179 -15.07 12.78 1.40
C ASP A 179 -13.70 12.70 2.06
N ILE A 180 -12.66 12.89 1.27
CA ILE A 180 -11.27 12.87 1.76
C ILE A 180 -10.68 14.27 1.94
N THR A 181 -11.43 15.33 1.68
CA THR A 181 -10.95 16.71 1.82
C THR A 181 -10.46 17.07 3.23
N PRO A 182 -11.02 16.53 4.33
CA PRO A 182 -10.53 16.80 5.68
C PRO A 182 -9.14 16.24 5.99
N TYR A 183 -8.66 15.24 5.21
CA TYR A 183 -7.41 14.56 5.52
C TYR A 183 -6.18 15.30 4.96
N PRO A 184 -5.01 15.22 5.64
CA PRO A 184 -3.75 15.85 5.20
C PRO A 184 -3.09 15.04 4.08
N LEU A 185 -3.60 15.16 2.85
CA LEU A 185 -3.19 14.34 1.71
C LEU A 185 -2.03 14.93 0.89
N ASN A 186 -1.64 16.18 1.14
CA ASN A 186 -0.67 16.88 0.30
C ASN A 186 0.72 16.25 0.30
N ASP A 187 1.12 15.76 1.47
CA ASP A 187 2.50 15.32 1.75
C ASP A 187 2.63 13.79 1.78
N LEU A 188 1.55 13.07 1.43
CA LEU A 188 1.62 11.62 1.35
C LEU A 188 2.54 11.19 0.23
N LEU A 189 3.39 10.20 0.50
CA LEU A 189 4.22 9.59 -0.54
C LEU A 189 3.37 8.79 -1.53
N MET A 190 2.35 8.08 -1.01
CA MET A 190 1.59 7.11 -1.78
C MET A 190 0.11 7.06 -1.38
N VAL A 191 -0.72 6.80 -2.37
CA VAL A 191 -2.14 6.45 -2.25
C VAL A 191 -2.37 5.14 -3.01
N HIS A 192 -2.97 4.15 -2.38
CA HIS A 192 -3.42 2.94 -3.05
C HIS A 192 -4.72 3.22 -3.81
N VAL A 193 -4.75 2.83 -5.06
CA VAL A 193 -5.91 3.00 -5.94
C VAL A 193 -6.32 1.68 -6.56
N ASN A 194 -7.60 1.41 -6.47
CA ASN A 194 -8.28 0.27 -7.03
C ASN A 194 -9.76 0.61 -7.18
N ASP A 195 -10.50 -0.19 -7.90
CA ASP A 195 -11.96 -0.18 -7.95
C ASP A 195 -12.50 -1.46 -7.31
N ALA A 196 -13.81 -1.63 -7.22
CA ALA A 196 -14.40 -2.84 -6.67
C ALA A 196 -15.75 -3.18 -7.32
N GLU A 197 -16.09 -4.47 -7.28
CA GLU A 197 -17.37 -4.98 -7.73
C GLU A 197 -18.56 -4.31 -7.02
N ASP A 198 -19.70 -4.24 -7.71
CA ASP A 198 -20.96 -3.73 -7.16
C ASP A 198 -21.57 -4.74 -6.18
N LEU A 199 -21.06 -4.73 -4.97
CA LEU A 199 -21.53 -5.59 -3.88
C LEU A 199 -21.82 -4.76 -2.63
N PRO A 200 -22.71 -5.21 -1.74
CA PRO A 200 -22.86 -4.63 -0.42
C PRO A 200 -21.51 -4.54 0.29
N VAL A 201 -21.23 -3.40 0.92
CA VAL A 201 -19.91 -3.10 1.49
C VAL A 201 -19.44 -4.14 2.52
N GLU A 202 -20.36 -4.78 3.21
CA GLU A 202 -20.07 -5.86 4.17
C GLU A 202 -19.65 -7.18 3.52
N LYS A 203 -19.92 -7.36 2.22
CA LYS A 203 -19.53 -8.53 1.44
C LYS A 203 -18.25 -8.33 0.64
N LEU A 204 -17.79 -7.08 0.51
CA LEU A 204 -16.57 -6.78 -0.21
C LEU A 204 -15.35 -7.36 0.52
N THR A 205 -14.52 -8.05 -0.22
CA THR A 205 -13.20 -8.57 0.18
C THR A 205 -12.15 -8.08 -0.81
N ASP A 206 -10.88 -8.22 -0.49
CA ASP A 206 -9.79 -7.81 -1.39
C ASP A 206 -9.84 -8.51 -2.76
N ALA A 207 -10.39 -9.74 -2.82
CA ALA A 207 -10.59 -10.47 -4.08
C ALA A 207 -11.64 -9.82 -5.03
N ASN A 208 -12.45 -8.90 -4.52
CA ASN A 208 -13.43 -8.15 -5.32
C ASN A 208 -12.87 -6.85 -5.90
N ARG A 209 -11.60 -6.54 -5.65
CA ARG A 209 -10.93 -5.37 -6.25
C ARG A 209 -10.83 -5.52 -7.77
N LEU A 210 -10.92 -4.39 -8.47
CA LEU A 210 -10.90 -4.30 -9.94
C LEU A 210 -9.91 -3.24 -10.41
N HIS A 211 -9.54 -3.31 -11.69
CA HIS A 211 -8.86 -2.20 -12.35
C HIS A 211 -9.74 -0.94 -12.33
N LEU A 212 -9.09 0.23 -12.34
CA LEU A 212 -9.72 1.53 -12.17
C LEU A 212 -10.80 1.79 -13.23
N GLY A 213 -11.98 2.22 -12.77
CA GLY A 213 -13.12 2.51 -13.63
C GLY A 213 -13.91 1.29 -14.12
N LEU A 214 -13.64 0.10 -13.58
CA LEU A 214 -14.40 -1.12 -13.87
C LEU A 214 -15.42 -1.48 -12.78
N GLY A 215 -15.48 -0.72 -11.71
CA GLY A 215 -16.35 -0.97 -10.57
C GLY A 215 -17.17 0.25 -10.17
N THR A 216 -17.51 0.33 -8.88
CA THR A 216 -18.45 1.30 -8.34
C THR A 216 -17.88 2.22 -7.26
N LEU A 217 -16.59 2.14 -6.95
CA LEU A 217 -15.97 3.01 -5.96
C LEU A 217 -16.02 4.49 -6.41
N PRO A 218 -16.12 5.44 -5.47
CA PRO A 218 -16.19 6.88 -5.78
C PRO A 218 -14.81 7.44 -6.16
N LEU A 219 -14.17 6.89 -7.19
CA LEU A 219 -12.80 7.26 -7.59
C LEU A 219 -12.70 8.70 -8.06
N GLN A 220 -13.69 9.18 -8.82
CA GLN A 220 -13.70 10.55 -9.34
C GLN A 220 -13.67 11.62 -8.23
N PRO A 221 -14.55 11.59 -7.20
CA PRO A 221 -14.45 12.49 -6.05
C PRO A 221 -13.09 12.39 -5.34
N TYR A 222 -12.55 11.20 -5.11
CA TYR A 222 -11.26 11.02 -4.46
C TYR A 222 -10.12 11.67 -5.27
N LEU A 223 -10.03 11.37 -6.56
CA LEU A 223 -8.97 11.91 -7.40
C LEU A 223 -9.06 13.42 -7.59
N ARG A 224 -10.28 13.99 -7.68
CA ARG A 224 -10.48 15.45 -7.72
C ARG A 224 -10.03 16.10 -6.41
N ALA A 225 -10.30 15.50 -5.25
CA ALA A 225 -9.83 16.02 -3.97
C ALA A 225 -8.30 15.99 -3.88
N LEU A 226 -7.65 14.91 -4.33
CA LEU A 226 -6.18 14.81 -4.42
C LEU A 226 -5.61 15.89 -5.37
N ALA A 227 -6.23 16.09 -6.53
CA ALA A 227 -5.82 17.12 -7.49
C ALA A 227 -5.98 18.53 -6.92
N ALA A 228 -7.09 18.83 -6.24
CA ALA A 228 -7.32 20.10 -5.57
C ALA A 228 -6.28 20.39 -4.49
N LYS A 229 -5.84 19.37 -3.78
CA LYS A 229 -4.74 19.44 -2.80
C LYS A 229 -3.34 19.47 -3.45
N LYS A 230 -3.25 19.47 -4.80
CA LYS A 230 -1.98 19.44 -5.54
C LYS A 230 -1.10 18.23 -5.22
N TYR A 231 -1.71 17.11 -4.94
CA TYR A 231 -0.99 15.86 -4.64
C TYR A 231 -0.07 15.46 -5.80
N LYS A 232 1.21 15.17 -5.49
CA LYS A 232 2.26 14.82 -6.46
C LYS A 232 2.89 13.46 -6.21
N GLY A 233 2.41 12.74 -5.21
CA GLY A 233 2.90 11.41 -4.85
C GLY A 233 2.48 10.34 -5.84
N PHE A 234 2.67 9.10 -5.46
CA PHE A 234 2.32 7.93 -6.25
C PHE A 234 0.85 7.54 -6.07
N LEU A 235 0.18 7.21 -7.18
CA LEU A 235 -1.03 6.41 -7.15
C LEU A 235 -0.62 4.97 -7.46
N SER A 236 -0.59 4.12 -6.45
CA SER A 236 -0.16 2.72 -6.55
C SER A 236 -1.38 1.83 -6.78
N ILE A 237 -1.39 1.12 -7.91
CA ILE A 237 -2.48 0.19 -8.24
C ILE A 237 -2.26 -1.09 -7.45
N GLU A 238 -3.15 -1.36 -6.48
CA GLU A 238 -3.09 -2.51 -5.61
C GLU A 238 -4.36 -3.35 -5.70
N ILE A 239 -4.26 -4.56 -6.26
CA ILE A 239 -5.40 -5.43 -6.53
C ILE A 239 -5.08 -6.88 -6.17
N PHE A 240 -5.82 -7.44 -5.19
CA PHE A 240 -5.70 -8.84 -4.75
C PHE A 240 -6.75 -9.73 -5.45
N ARG A 241 -6.70 -9.81 -6.80
CA ARG A 241 -7.70 -10.56 -7.56
C ARG A 241 -7.12 -11.84 -8.15
N PRO A 242 -7.51 -13.05 -7.67
CA PRO A 242 -6.98 -14.31 -8.16
C PRO A 242 -7.16 -14.54 -9.67
N ASP A 243 -8.21 -13.97 -10.28
CA ASP A 243 -8.43 -14.09 -11.72
C ASP A 243 -7.42 -13.30 -12.55
N TYR A 244 -6.92 -12.18 -12.03
CA TYR A 244 -5.83 -11.44 -12.68
C TYR A 244 -4.51 -12.21 -12.56
N TRP A 245 -4.27 -12.87 -11.44
CA TRP A 245 -3.04 -13.65 -11.21
C TRP A 245 -2.86 -14.83 -12.17
N LYS A 246 -3.96 -15.32 -12.79
CA LYS A 246 -3.93 -16.36 -13.81
C LYS A 246 -3.46 -15.86 -15.17
N GLN A 247 -3.45 -14.54 -15.39
CA GLN A 247 -3.09 -13.92 -16.64
C GLN A 247 -1.56 -13.76 -16.78
N PRO A 248 -1.04 -13.55 -18.01
CA PRO A 248 0.34 -13.14 -18.21
C PRO A 248 0.64 -11.81 -17.50
N VAL A 249 1.83 -11.68 -16.92
CA VAL A 249 2.28 -10.48 -16.19
C VAL A 249 2.10 -9.20 -17.03
N THR A 250 2.52 -9.27 -18.29
CA THR A 250 2.43 -8.14 -19.23
C THR A 250 0.99 -7.69 -19.48
N GLN A 251 0.03 -8.63 -19.52
CA GLN A 251 -1.38 -8.31 -19.71
C GLN A 251 -1.93 -7.56 -18.51
N VAL A 252 -1.72 -8.08 -17.29
CA VAL A 252 -2.20 -7.46 -16.05
C VAL A 252 -1.65 -6.03 -15.91
N ILE A 253 -0.36 -5.84 -16.19
CA ILE A 253 0.31 -4.54 -16.07
C ILE A 253 -0.20 -3.55 -17.12
N ASN A 254 -0.39 -3.99 -18.37
CA ASN A 254 -0.93 -3.14 -19.43
C ASN A 254 -2.39 -2.75 -19.17
N ASP A 255 -3.21 -3.67 -18.67
CA ASP A 255 -4.60 -3.38 -18.31
C ASP A 255 -4.67 -2.39 -17.14
N ALA A 256 -3.84 -2.58 -16.12
CA ALA A 256 -3.70 -1.66 -15.00
C ALA A 256 -3.30 -0.26 -15.48
N LYS A 257 -2.27 -0.15 -16.34
CA LYS A 257 -1.82 1.14 -16.87
C LYS A 257 -2.88 1.81 -17.75
N THR A 258 -3.54 1.03 -18.61
CA THR A 258 -4.62 1.53 -19.47
C THR A 258 -5.78 2.08 -18.64
N SER A 259 -6.16 1.38 -17.58
CA SER A 259 -7.23 1.81 -16.67
C SER A 259 -6.87 3.10 -15.93
N TYR A 260 -5.61 3.20 -15.46
CA TYR A 260 -5.07 4.40 -14.86
C TYR A 260 -5.12 5.60 -15.82
N ASP A 261 -4.60 5.45 -17.02
CA ASP A 261 -4.53 6.53 -18.00
C ASP A 261 -5.92 7.03 -18.40
N LYS A 262 -6.88 6.11 -18.61
CA LYS A 262 -8.27 6.44 -18.89
C LYS A 262 -8.91 7.25 -17.76
N LEU A 263 -8.71 6.82 -16.52
CA LEU A 263 -9.31 7.49 -15.37
C LEU A 263 -8.70 8.88 -15.16
N LEU A 264 -7.38 9.04 -15.27
CA LEU A 264 -6.71 10.34 -15.12
C LEU A 264 -7.07 11.33 -16.24
N ALA A 265 -7.36 10.83 -17.44
CA ALA A 265 -7.80 11.68 -18.55
C ALA A 265 -9.19 12.33 -18.34
N THR A 266 -9.93 11.90 -17.30
CA THR A 266 -11.26 12.44 -16.95
C THR A 266 -11.20 13.52 -15.84
N LEU A 267 -10.01 13.85 -15.32
CA LEU A 267 -9.79 14.89 -14.30
C LEU A 267 -9.50 16.23 -14.94
#